data_4920c624049bfeb5a90ff27b066016d8
#
_entry.id   4920c624049bfeb5a90ff27b066016d8
#
_cell.length_a   1.000
_cell.length_b   1.000
_cell.length_c   1.000
_cell.angle_alpha   90.00
_cell.angle_beta   90.00
_cell.angle_gamma   90.00
#
_symmetry.space_group_name_H-M   'P 1'
#
loop_
_entity.id
_entity.type
_entity.pdbx_description
1 polymer ?
#
loop_
_entity_poly.entity_id
_entity_poly.type
_entity_poly.pdbx_seq_one_letter_code
_entity_poly.pdbx_strand_id
1 'polypeptide(L)'
;MVNPTYKVFVVGGGYDYIRLLYSLGFSGAKGFADADIILFTGGEDVDPGLYGEEPLKGTFFNRDRDDAEMAIYLAAVETGIPMVGICRGGQFLNVGNGGKMWQHVNNHAGPHLAFEIDMDGKLSKKGFVVTSTHHQMMRPSDDGIVLLVAQKATTLSRFGEEVTKKDAWSSNDTEVVWYPDTKSLCFQPHPEFRGASPECVAYFNTLMDDLIIPAVIANQKAA
;
A
#
# COMPACT_ATOMS: atom_id res chain seq x y z
N MET A 1 -17.45 -26.60 -0.16
CA MET A 1 -16.60 -26.36 -1.33
C MET A 1 -15.28 -25.87 -0.79
N VAL A 2 -14.16 -26.46 -1.19
CA VAL A 2 -12.83 -25.93 -0.84
C VAL A 2 -12.72 -24.61 -1.60
N ASN A 3 -12.58 -23.48 -0.89
CA ASN A 3 -12.29 -22.20 -1.56
C ASN A 3 -11.00 -22.38 -2.38
N PRO A 4 -10.96 -21.92 -3.63
CA PRO A 4 -9.72 -21.96 -4.41
C PRO A 4 -8.64 -21.23 -3.63
N THR A 5 -7.49 -21.89 -3.44
CA THR A 5 -6.35 -21.28 -2.79
C THR A 5 -5.62 -20.42 -3.82
N TYR A 6 -5.79 -19.11 -3.77
CA TYR A 6 -5.10 -18.18 -4.66
C TYR A 6 -3.60 -18.13 -4.34
N LYS A 7 -2.79 -17.99 -5.38
CA LYS A 7 -1.33 -17.95 -5.29
C LYS A 7 -0.82 -16.51 -5.33
N VAL A 8 0.01 -16.16 -4.37
CA VAL A 8 0.60 -14.82 -4.26
C VAL A 8 2.08 -14.87 -4.56
N PHE A 9 2.53 -14.07 -5.54
CA PHE A 9 3.94 -13.83 -5.78
C PHE A 9 4.41 -12.66 -4.93
N VAL A 10 5.29 -12.93 -3.95
CA VAL A 10 5.85 -11.93 -3.03
C VAL A 10 7.12 -11.35 -3.63
N VAL A 11 7.07 -10.09 -4.03
CA VAL A 11 8.20 -9.33 -4.58
C VAL A 11 8.95 -8.68 -3.43
N GLY A 12 10.27 -8.84 -3.38
CA GLY A 12 11.12 -8.38 -2.27
C GLY A 12 11.31 -9.42 -1.17
N GLY A 13 10.42 -10.42 -1.06
CA GLY A 13 10.53 -11.51 -0.10
C GLY A 13 10.16 -11.10 1.33
N GLY A 14 10.40 -12.02 2.28
CA GLY A 14 10.18 -11.80 3.71
C GLY A 14 9.25 -12.83 4.35
N TYR A 15 9.75 -13.46 5.43
CA TYR A 15 9.04 -14.54 6.12
C TYR A 15 7.69 -14.09 6.69
N ASP A 16 7.62 -12.88 7.26
CA ASP A 16 6.40 -12.40 7.91
C ASP A 16 5.27 -12.14 6.92
N TYR A 17 5.56 -11.68 5.68
CA TYR A 17 4.56 -11.59 4.60
C TYR A 17 4.02 -12.97 4.21
N ILE A 18 4.91 -13.95 4.02
CA ILE A 18 4.52 -15.32 3.70
C ILE A 18 3.66 -15.90 4.82
N ARG A 19 4.05 -15.71 6.08
CA ARG A 19 3.29 -16.16 7.26
C ARG A 19 1.89 -15.54 7.30
N LEU A 20 1.77 -14.21 7.05
CA LEU A 20 0.48 -13.53 6.98
C LEU A 20 -0.40 -14.17 5.89
N LEU A 21 0.12 -14.29 4.66
CA LEU A 21 -0.62 -14.85 3.54
C LEU A 21 -1.12 -16.27 3.81
N TYR A 22 -0.29 -17.14 4.36
CA TYR A 22 -0.72 -18.49 4.75
C TYR A 22 -1.80 -18.48 5.83
N SER A 23 -1.72 -17.56 6.80
CA SER A 23 -2.74 -17.44 7.85
C SER A 23 -4.10 -16.96 7.31
N LEU A 24 -4.10 -16.27 6.17
CA LEU A 24 -5.29 -15.82 5.45
C LEU A 24 -5.78 -16.83 4.39
N GLY A 25 -5.12 -17.99 4.26
CA GLY A 25 -5.54 -19.06 3.35
C GLY A 25 -4.97 -18.96 1.92
N PHE A 26 -4.03 -18.05 1.67
CA PHE A 26 -3.31 -17.96 0.40
C PHE A 26 -2.15 -18.96 0.33
N SER A 27 -1.64 -19.22 -0.87
CA SER A 27 -0.43 -20.03 -1.10
C SER A 27 0.62 -19.21 -1.86
N GLY A 28 1.90 -19.62 -1.79
CA GLY A 28 2.98 -18.97 -2.52
C GLY A 28 2.99 -19.35 -3.99
N ALA A 29 3.10 -18.37 -4.88
CA ALA A 29 3.41 -18.58 -6.29
C ALA A 29 4.92 -18.77 -6.48
N LYS A 30 5.32 -19.56 -7.49
CA LYS A 30 6.72 -19.79 -7.84
C LYS A 30 7.37 -18.61 -8.56
N GLY A 31 6.56 -17.73 -9.14
CA GLY A 31 6.97 -16.56 -9.88
C GLY A 31 5.77 -15.87 -10.50
N PHE A 32 6.00 -14.80 -11.27
CA PHE A 32 4.96 -13.98 -11.88
C PHE A 32 3.94 -14.81 -12.69
N ALA A 33 4.40 -15.71 -13.54
CA ALA A 33 3.53 -16.50 -14.44
C ALA A 33 2.60 -17.51 -13.70
N ASP A 34 2.86 -17.80 -12.42
CA ASP A 34 2.08 -18.73 -11.59
C ASP A 34 1.22 -17.96 -10.57
N ALA A 35 1.22 -16.64 -10.61
CA ALA A 35 0.58 -15.80 -9.62
C ALA A 35 -0.85 -15.40 -10.00
N ASP A 36 -1.76 -15.47 -9.03
CA ASP A 36 -3.09 -14.85 -9.08
C ASP A 36 -3.06 -13.42 -8.53
N ILE A 37 -2.10 -13.13 -7.65
CA ILE A 37 -1.93 -11.83 -6.97
C ILE A 37 -0.42 -11.54 -6.88
N ILE A 38 -0.05 -10.27 -7.04
CA ILE A 38 1.32 -9.79 -6.78
C ILE A 38 1.33 -8.99 -5.48
N LEU A 39 2.25 -9.31 -4.56
CA LEU A 39 2.45 -8.54 -3.33
C LEU A 39 3.83 -7.89 -3.32
N PHE A 40 3.88 -6.56 -3.25
CA PHE A 40 5.08 -5.76 -3.06
C PHE A 40 5.32 -5.49 -1.56
N THR A 41 6.54 -5.75 -1.10
CA THR A 41 6.88 -5.69 0.33
C THR A 41 7.40 -4.32 0.77
N GLY A 42 7.48 -4.10 2.07
CA GLY A 42 8.11 -2.95 2.68
C GLY A 42 9.63 -2.88 2.43
N GLY A 43 10.26 -1.87 2.96
CA GLY A 43 11.72 -1.65 2.84
C GLY A 43 12.08 -0.17 2.81
N GLU A 44 13.18 0.15 2.14
CA GLU A 44 13.68 1.50 1.91
C GLU A 44 12.70 2.33 1.06
N ASP A 45 12.87 3.66 1.04
CA ASP A 45 11.98 4.59 0.35
C ASP A 45 11.88 4.33 -1.17
N VAL A 46 10.83 4.82 -1.79
CA VAL A 46 10.69 4.88 -3.26
C VAL A 46 11.51 6.05 -3.80
N ASP A 47 12.23 5.85 -4.90
CA ASP A 47 13.01 6.91 -5.55
C ASP A 47 12.12 8.11 -5.91
N PRO A 48 12.41 9.30 -5.35
CA PRO A 48 11.67 10.52 -5.67
C PRO A 48 11.67 10.89 -7.15
N GLY A 49 12.66 10.48 -7.90
CA GLY A 49 12.71 10.66 -9.36
C GLY A 49 11.54 10.01 -10.09
N LEU A 50 10.94 8.95 -9.54
CA LEU A 50 9.76 8.28 -10.13
C LEU A 50 8.48 9.14 -10.06
N TYR A 51 8.40 10.07 -9.12
CA TYR A 51 7.26 10.98 -9.00
C TYR A 51 7.62 12.45 -9.24
N GLY A 52 8.80 12.67 -9.89
CA GLY A 52 9.25 14.00 -10.38
C GLY A 52 9.74 14.94 -9.29
N GLU A 53 10.31 14.39 -8.21
CA GLU A 53 10.90 15.15 -7.12
C GLU A 53 12.37 14.79 -6.91
N GLU A 54 13.15 15.72 -6.32
CA GLU A 54 14.50 15.44 -5.87
C GLU A 54 14.48 14.80 -4.46
N PRO A 55 15.43 13.91 -4.15
CA PRO A 55 15.48 13.28 -2.84
C PRO A 55 15.84 14.31 -1.75
N LEU A 56 15.10 14.32 -0.66
CA LEU A 56 15.39 15.10 0.52
C LEU A 56 16.44 14.40 1.40
N LYS A 57 17.08 15.18 2.28
CA LYS A 57 17.98 14.61 3.28
C LYS A 57 17.23 13.62 4.14
N GLY A 58 17.69 12.36 4.20
CA GLY A 58 17.04 11.28 4.96
C GLY A 58 16.11 10.42 4.13
N THR A 59 15.95 10.69 2.83
CA THR A 59 15.32 9.77 1.89
C THR A 59 16.38 8.78 1.38
N PHE A 60 16.17 7.48 1.64
CA PHE A 60 17.08 6.40 1.25
C PHE A 60 16.35 5.40 0.36
N PHE A 61 16.72 5.35 -0.90
CA PHE A 61 16.05 4.52 -1.91
C PHE A 61 17.05 3.62 -2.67
N ASN A 62 16.51 2.61 -3.34
CA ASN A 62 17.27 1.69 -4.18
C ASN A 62 16.68 1.70 -5.59
N ARG A 63 17.31 2.41 -6.52
CA ARG A 63 16.84 2.55 -7.89
C ARG A 63 16.78 1.22 -8.64
N ASP A 64 17.72 0.32 -8.44
CA ASP A 64 17.71 -1.00 -9.11
C ASP A 64 16.50 -1.83 -8.67
N ARG A 65 16.11 -1.73 -7.41
CA ARG A 65 14.89 -2.35 -6.90
C ARG A 65 13.65 -1.70 -7.51
N ASP A 66 13.58 -0.38 -7.54
CA ASP A 66 12.45 0.35 -8.11
C ASP A 66 12.26 0.00 -9.59
N ASP A 67 13.34 -0.04 -10.39
CA ASP A 67 13.29 -0.39 -11.80
C ASP A 67 12.85 -1.85 -12.01
N ALA A 68 13.31 -2.79 -11.19
CA ALA A 68 12.89 -4.20 -11.25
C ALA A 68 11.42 -4.37 -10.85
N GLU A 69 10.96 -3.69 -9.81
CA GLU A 69 9.57 -3.72 -9.37
C GLU A 69 8.63 -3.03 -10.37
N MET A 70 9.09 -1.94 -11.04
CA MET A 70 8.34 -1.26 -12.09
C MET A 70 8.07 -2.18 -13.29
N ALA A 71 9.03 -3.01 -13.67
CA ALA A 71 8.82 -4.01 -14.73
C ALA A 71 7.72 -5.03 -14.35
N ILE A 72 7.69 -5.47 -13.08
CA ILE A 72 6.64 -6.36 -12.57
C ILE A 72 5.28 -5.65 -12.52
N TYR A 73 5.25 -4.40 -12.04
CA TYR A 73 4.03 -3.58 -12.01
C TYR A 73 3.40 -3.43 -13.40
N LEU A 74 4.21 -3.04 -14.40
CA LEU A 74 3.73 -2.86 -15.78
C LEU A 74 3.20 -4.18 -16.37
N ALA A 75 3.89 -5.30 -16.14
CA ALA A 75 3.42 -6.61 -16.56
C ALA A 75 2.12 -7.02 -15.86
N ALA A 76 1.94 -6.69 -14.58
CA ALA A 76 0.71 -6.97 -13.84
C ALA A 76 -0.47 -6.13 -14.36
N VAL A 77 -0.25 -4.85 -14.67
CA VAL A 77 -1.26 -3.98 -15.32
C VAL A 77 -1.67 -4.55 -16.68
N GLU A 78 -0.70 -4.93 -17.53
CA GLU A 78 -0.96 -5.51 -18.86
C GLU A 78 -1.76 -6.81 -18.78
N THR A 79 -1.43 -7.69 -17.83
CA THR A 79 -2.10 -8.98 -17.64
C THR A 79 -3.34 -8.91 -16.78
N GLY A 80 -3.62 -7.75 -16.17
CA GLY A 80 -4.76 -7.53 -15.28
C GLY A 80 -4.67 -8.25 -13.94
N ILE A 81 -3.49 -8.73 -13.53
CA ILE A 81 -3.28 -9.39 -12.24
C ILE A 81 -3.36 -8.33 -11.12
N PRO A 82 -4.22 -8.51 -10.11
CA PRO A 82 -4.33 -7.54 -9.02
C PRO A 82 -3.07 -7.50 -8.16
N MET A 83 -2.80 -6.33 -7.61
CA MET A 83 -1.60 -6.03 -6.85
C MET A 83 -1.94 -5.54 -5.44
N VAL A 84 -1.10 -5.93 -4.49
CA VAL A 84 -1.13 -5.46 -3.10
C VAL A 84 0.24 -4.94 -2.73
N GLY A 85 0.32 -3.77 -2.13
CA GLY A 85 1.56 -3.23 -1.59
C GLY A 85 1.43 -2.95 -0.10
N ILE A 86 2.42 -3.39 0.70
CA ILE A 86 2.48 -3.14 2.13
C ILE A 86 3.62 -2.17 2.42
N CYS A 87 3.34 -1.11 3.19
CA CYS A 87 4.27 -0.05 3.56
C CYS A 87 4.94 0.56 2.32
N ARG A 88 6.25 0.42 2.14
CA ARG A 88 6.94 0.87 0.93
C ARG A 88 6.32 0.31 -0.35
N GLY A 89 5.88 -0.95 -0.35
CA GLY A 89 5.17 -1.54 -1.49
C GLY A 89 3.87 -0.80 -1.84
N GLY A 90 3.10 -0.34 -0.85
CA GLY A 90 1.93 0.51 -1.05
C GLY A 90 2.30 1.88 -1.62
N GLN A 91 3.37 2.49 -1.11
CA GLN A 91 3.92 3.74 -1.63
C GLN A 91 4.36 3.61 -3.10
N PHE A 92 5.04 2.51 -3.43
CA PHE A 92 5.46 2.18 -4.78
C PHE A 92 4.28 2.03 -5.74
N LEU A 93 3.24 1.28 -5.36
CA LEU A 93 2.02 1.16 -6.15
C LEU A 93 1.29 2.50 -6.32
N ASN A 94 1.27 3.34 -5.27
CA ASN A 94 0.73 4.69 -5.36
C ASN A 94 1.48 5.52 -6.42
N VAL A 95 2.81 5.46 -6.43
CA VAL A 95 3.65 6.15 -7.43
C VAL A 95 3.43 5.58 -8.83
N GLY A 96 3.37 4.25 -8.98
CA GLY A 96 3.04 3.58 -10.25
C GLY A 96 1.69 4.02 -10.84
N ASN A 97 0.74 4.38 -9.98
CA ASN A 97 -0.58 4.92 -10.36
C ASN A 97 -0.61 6.47 -10.49
N GLY A 98 0.56 7.11 -10.65
CA GLY A 98 0.66 8.56 -10.83
C GLY A 98 0.52 9.40 -9.57
N GLY A 99 0.44 8.75 -8.42
CA GLY A 99 0.49 9.42 -7.13
C GLY A 99 1.90 9.95 -6.82
N LYS A 100 2.01 10.74 -5.77
CA LYS A 100 3.26 11.30 -5.25
C LYS A 100 3.44 10.94 -3.79
N MET A 101 4.55 11.43 -3.19
CA MET A 101 4.86 11.18 -1.79
C MET A 101 5.05 12.50 -1.02
N TRP A 102 4.69 12.48 0.26
CA TRP A 102 5.35 13.32 1.24
C TRP A 102 6.62 12.60 1.67
N GLN A 103 7.79 13.17 1.39
CA GLN A 103 9.07 12.51 1.67
C GLN A 103 9.40 12.45 3.16
N HIS A 104 8.82 13.34 3.97
CA HIS A 104 8.87 13.23 5.43
C HIS A 104 7.55 13.66 6.04
N VAL A 105 7.08 12.86 6.99
CA VAL A 105 5.98 13.17 7.87
C VAL A 105 6.37 12.82 9.30
N ASN A 106 5.95 13.62 10.26
CA ASN A 106 6.18 13.30 11.66
C ASN A 106 5.05 12.46 12.24
N ASN A 107 5.29 11.88 13.42
CA ASN A 107 4.31 11.15 14.24
C ASN A 107 3.76 9.85 13.65
N HIS A 108 4.31 9.32 12.55
CA HIS A 108 3.87 8.07 11.93
C HIS A 108 4.79 6.87 12.19
N ALA A 109 5.93 7.05 12.84
CA ALA A 109 6.89 5.98 13.14
C ALA A 109 6.51 5.09 14.34
N GLY A 110 5.24 4.98 14.69
CA GLY A 110 4.73 4.15 15.77
C GLY A 110 3.25 3.85 15.61
N PRO A 111 2.69 2.91 16.39
CA PRO A 111 1.27 2.58 16.34
C PRO A 111 0.41 3.82 16.58
N HIS A 112 -0.65 3.98 15.79
CA HIS A 112 -1.58 5.10 15.91
C HIS A 112 -2.99 4.74 15.46
N LEU A 113 -3.96 5.60 15.78
CA LEU A 113 -5.35 5.45 15.37
C LEU A 113 -5.51 5.82 13.90
N ALA A 114 -6.22 4.97 13.17
CA ALA A 114 -6.70 5.23 11.82
C ALA A 114 -8.21 5.03 11.75
N PHE A 115 -8.83 5.66 10.76
CA PHE A 115 -10.27 5.74 10.59
C PHE A 115 -10.63 5.42 9.13
N GLU A 116 -11.61 4.56 8.94
CA GLU A 116 -12.15 4.25 7.62
C GLU A 116 -12.88 5.46 7.03
N ILE A 117 -12.80 5.59 5.71
CA ILE A 117 -13.62 6.52 4.92
C ILE A 117 -14.64 5.69 4.15
N ASP A 118 -15.92 6.03 4.29
CA ASP A 118 -16.99 5.41 3.52
C ASP A 118 -17.05 5.94 2.07
N MET A 119 -17.89 5.33 1.25
CA MET A 119 -18.04 5.69 -0.17
C MET A 119 -18.56 7.12 -0.37
N ASP A 120 -19.14 7.74 0.64
CA ASP A 120 -19.59 9.13 0.63
C ASP A 120 -18.49 10.10 1.08
N GLY A 121 -17.27 9.60 1.34
CA GLY A 121 -16.12 10.37 1.81
C GLY A 121 -16.19 10.75 3.30
N LYS A 122 -17.07 10.11 4.07
CA LYS A 122 -17.26 10.40 5.48
C LYS A 122 -16.39 9.53 6.36
N LEU A 123 -15.76 10.17 7.33
CA LEU A 123 -14.92 9.49 8.30
C LEU A 123 -15.75 8.62 9.27
N SER A 124 -15.32 7.38 9.47
CA SER A 124 -15.88 6.50 10.51
C SER A 124 -15.74 7.15 11.90
N LYS A 125 -16.75 6.94 12.75
CA LYS A 125 -16.70 7.40 14.14
C LYS A 125 -15.80 6.54 15.04
N LYS A 126 -15.51 5.32 14.61
CA LYS A 126 -14.69 4.35 15.36
C LYS A 126 -13.42 4.09 14.59
N GLY A 127 -12.28 4.50 15.13
CA GLY A 127 -10.96 4.15 14.64
C GLY A 127 -10.44 2.86 15.28
N PHE A 128 -9.39 2.32 14.69
CA PHE A 128 -8.62 1.22 15.25
C PHE A 128 -7.11 1.52 15.17
N VAL A 129 -6.33 0.80 15.97
CA VAL A 129 -4.88 1.00 15.99
C VAL A 129 -4.25 0.28 14.81
N VAL A 130 -3.42 0.99 14.04
CA VAL A 130 -2.59 0.42 12.99
C VAL A 130 -1.13 0.32 13.43
N THR A 131 -0.42 -0.68 12.94
CA THR A 131 1.02 -0.85 13.15
C THR A 131 1.77 -0.08 12.09
N SER A 132 2.61 0.86 12.51
CA SER A 132 3.25 1.80 11.61
C SER A 132 4.72 2.01 11.95
N THR A 133 5.55 2.14 10.91
CA THR A 133 6.99 2.44 11.02
C THR A 133 7.43 3.46 9.95
N HIS A 134 6.51 4.06 9.21
CA HIS A 134 6.84 4.93 8.09
C HIS A 134 7.13 6.38 8.50
N HIS A 135 7.98 7.03 7.76
CA HIS A 135 8.26 8.46 7.81
C HIS A 135 7.90 9.18 6.50
N GLN A 136 7.44 8.43 5.50
CA GLN A 136 6.89 8.94 4.25
C GLN A 136 5.40 8.64 4.17
N MET A 137 4.63 9.40 3.38
CA MET A 137 3.20 9.21 3.26
C MET A 137 2.74 9.39 1.81
N MET A 138 1.82 8.55 1.39
CA MET A 138 1.21 8.60 0.06
C MET A 138 0.43 9.90 -0.16
N ARG A 139 0.58 10.47 -1.36
CA ARG A 139 -0.26 11.52 -1.94
C ARG A 139 -0.93 10.92 -3.16
N PRO A 140 -2.14 10.37 -3.04
CA PRO A 140 -2.82 9.70 -4.14
C PRO A 140 -3.03 10.61 -5.35
N SER A 141 -3.04 10.02 -6.55
CA SER A 141 -3.59 10.66 -7.75
C SER A 141 -5.12 10.76 -7.66
N ASP A 142 -5.74 11.48 -8.59
CA ASP A 142 -7.20 11.65 -8.63
C ASP A 142 -7.95 10.32 -8.89
N ASP A 143 -7.25 9.30 -9.42
CA ASP A 143 -7.82 7.96 -9.66
C ASP A 143 -7.82 7.07 -8.40
N GLY A 144 -7.18 7.50 -7.33
CA GLY A 144 -7.05 6.76 -6.07
C GLY A 144 -8.22 7.01 -5.12
N ILE A 145 -8.86 5.93 -4.68
CA ILE A 145 -9.91 5.96 -3.66
C ILE A 145 -9.26 5.76 -2.29
N VAL A 146 -9.27 6.79 -1.45
CA VAL A 146 -8.75 6.71 -0.09
C VAL A 146 -9.73 5.96 0.80
N LEU A 147 -9.29 4.88 1.44
CA LEU A 147 -10.12 3.99 2.25
C LEU A 147 -9.84 4.10 3.76
N LEU A 148 -8.60 4.45 4.13
CA LEU A 148 -8.20 4.58 5.53
C LEU A 148 -7.31 5.81 5.70
N VAL A 149 -7.51 6.54 6.78
CA VAL A 149 -6.74 7.73 7.10
C VAL A 149 -6.42 7.83 8.58
N ALA A 150 -5.32 8.51 8.90
CA ALA A 150 -4.98 8.95 10.24
C ALA A 150 -5.09 10.48 10.36
N GLN A 151 -4.90 11.01 11.57
CA GLN A 151 -4.85 12.45 11.86
C GLN A 151 -3.69 12.72 12.83
N LYS A 152 -2.49 12.34 12.45
CA LYS A 152 -1.33 12.30 13.34
C LYS A 152 -0.21 13.27 12.94
N ALA A 153 0.02 13.46 11.65
CA ALA A 153 1.06 14.36 11.15
C ALA A 153 0.73 15.82 11.48
N THR A 154 1.74 16.57 11.87
CA THR A 154 1.68 18.03 12.07
C THR A 154 2.57 18.76 11.09
N THR A 155 3.65 18.13 10.62
CA THR A 155 4.56 18.65 9.62
C THR A 155 4.74 17.66 8.47
N LEU A 156 4.91 18.18 7.26
CA LEU A 156 5.07 17.46 6.01
C LEU A 156 6.21 18.10 5.24
N SER A 157 7.05 17.32 4.58
CA SER A 157 8.16 17.85 3.78
C SER A 157 8.10 17.35 2.35
N ARG A 158 8.24 18.25 1.41
CA ARG A 158 8.34 18.01 -0.03
C ARG A 158 9.21 19.09 -0.69
N PHE A 159 9.81 18.82 -1.82
CA PHE A 159 10.60 19.78 -2.60
C PHE A 159 11.66 20.54 -1.78
N GLY A 160 12.21 19.93 -0.72
CA GLY A 160 13.19 20.58 0.15
C GLY A 160 12.60 21.55 1.18
N GLU A 161 11.29 21.71 1.25
CA GLU A 161 10.60 22.60 2.19
C GLU A 161 9.79 21.81 3.20
N GLU A 162 9.87 22.21 4.47
CA GLU A 162 8.92 21.77 5.51
C GLU A 162 7.75 22.73 5.51
N VAL A 163 6.54 22.17 5.46
CA VAL A 163 5.29 22.92 5.53
C VAL A 163 4.43 22.38 6.66
N THR A 164 3.66 23.26 7.31
CA THR A 164 2.68 22.78 8.28
C THR A 164 1.53 22.09 7.56
N LYS A 165 0.95 21.05 8.15
CA LYS A 165 -0.20 20.35 7.57
C LYS A 165 -1.36 21.30 7.26
N LYS A 166 -1.56 22.33 8.11
CA LYS A 166 -2.59 23.33 7.93
C LYS A 166 -2.41 24.16 6.65
N ASP A 167 -1.18 24.43 6.27
CA ASP A 167 -0.85 25.27 5.10
C ASP A 167 -0.73 24.44 3.82
N ALA A 168 -0.32 23.16 3.96
CA ALA A 168 -0.08 22.29 2.82
C ALA A 168 -1.31 21.54 2.35
N TRP A 169 -2.16 21.14 3.29
CA TRP A 169 -3.29 20.27 2.99
C TRP A 169 -4.20 20.13 4.22
N SER A 170 -5.45 20.41 4.05
CA SER A 170 -6.46 20.31 5.11
C SER A 170 -6.93 18.89 5.39
N SER A 171 -6.38 17.89 4.69
CA SER A 171 -6.91 16.54 4.70
C SER A 171 -6.22 15.61 5.71
N ASN A 172 -6.76 14.44 5.81
CA ASN A 172 -6.30 13.35 6.65
C ASN A 172 -4.99 12.73 6.13
N ASP A 173 -4.25 12.07 6.99
CA ASP A 173 -3.04 11.34 6.63
C ASP A 173 -3.43 10.04 5.95
N THR A 174 -2.98 9.82 4.71
CA THR A 174 -3.38 8.66 3.90
C THR A 174 -2.69 7.38 4.37
N GLU A 175 -3.49 6.37 4.71
CA GLU A 175 -3.03 5.06 5.17
C GLU A 175 -3.35 3.93 4.18
N VAL A 176 -4.49 4.00 3.49
CA VAL A 176 -4.87 2.99 2.49
C VAL A 176 -5.52 3.65 1.29
N VAL A 177 -5.08 3.23 0.09
CA VAL A 177 -5.64 3.67 -1.20
C VAL A 177 -5.95 2.46 -2.06
N TRP A 178 -7.07 2.52 -2.76
CA TRP A 178 -7.44 1.59 -3.81
C TRP A 178 -7.43 2.26 -5.17
N TYR A 179 -6.76 1.65 -6.16
CA TYR A 179 -6.76 2.06 -7.56
C TYR A 179 -7.52 1.02 -8.39
N PRO A 180 -8.80 1.25 -8.73
CA PRO A 180 -9.63 0.24 -9.38
C PRO A 180 -9.16 -0.14 -10.79
N ASP A 181 -8.64 0.80 -11.57
CA ASP A 181 -8.24 0.57 -12.95
C ASP A 181 -7.05 -0.39 -13.06
N THR A 182 -6.08 -0.27 -12.17
CA THR A 182 -4.91 -1.15 -12.09
C THR A 182 -5.07 -2.29 -11.08
N LYS A 183 -6.20 -2.33 -10.36
CA LYS A 183 -6.47 -3.30 -9.28
C LYS A 183 -5.37 -3.31 -8.22
N SER A 184 -4.92 -2.11 -7.81
CA SER A 184 -3.81 -1.92 -6.89
C SER A 184 -4.29 -1.48 -5.50
N LEU A 185 -4.06 -2.30 -4.48
CA LEU A 185 -4.30 -1.98 -3.08
C LEU A 185 -3.01 -1.48 -2.42
N CYS A 186 -2.95 -0.22 -2.07
CA CYS A 186 -1.84 0.42 -1.37
C CYS A 186 -2.14 0.45 0.14
N PHE A 187 -1.48 -0.37 0.92
CA PHE A 187 -1.69 -0.53 2.35
C PHE A 187 -0.44 -0.08 3.11
N GLN A 188 -0.50 1.09 3.76
CA GLN A 188 0.66 1.68 4.45
C GLN A 188 1.01 0.97 5.76
N PRO A 189 0.04 0.52 6.60
CA PRO A 189 0.36 -0.18 7.84
C PRO A 189 0.99 -1.56 7.62
N HIS A 190 1.47 -2.18 8.71
CA HIS A 190 2.14 -3.48 8.72
C HIS A 190 1.28 -4.58 9.36
N PRO A 191 0.33 -5.21 8.63
CA PRO A 191 -0.47 -6.31 9.14
C PRO A 191 0.35 -7.60 9.36
N GLU A 192 1.51 -7.72 8.70
CA GLU A 192 2.41 -8.88 8.80
C GLU A 192 3.23 -8.91 10.08
N PHE A 193 3.36 -7.81 10.81
CA PHE A 193 4.14 -7.78 12.05
C PHE A 193 3.49 -8.65 13.13
N ARG A 194 4.31 -9.35 13.92
CA ARG A 194 3.82 -10.20 15.04
C ARG A 194 3.06 -9.42 16.12
N GLY A 195 3.30 -8.12 16.22
CA GLY A 195 2.62 -7.20 17.14
C GLY A 195 1.52 -6.36 16.50
N ALA A 196 1.11 -6.66 15.27
CA ALA A 196 0.01 -5.95 14.63
C ALA A 196 -1.30 -6.13 15.42
N SER A 197 -2.12 -5.06 15.48
CA SER A 197 -3.41 -5.17 16.15
C SER A 197 -4.33 -6.16 15.39
N PRO A 198 -5.15 -6.94 16.09
CA PRO A 198 -6.12 -7.82 15.44
C PRO A 198 -7.04 -7.08 14.47
N GLU A 199 -7.40 -5.84 14.78
CA GLU A 199 -8.26 -5.00 13.93
C GLU A 199 -7.54 -4.59 12.64
N CYS A 200 -6.24 -4.28 12.69
CA CYS A 200 -5.45 -3.96 11.49
C CYS A 200 -5.36 -5.19 10.56
N VAL A 201 -5.11 -6.38 11.12
CA VAL A 201 -5.08 -7.63 10.34
C VAL A 201 -6.46 -7.96 9.77
N ALA A 202 -7.54 -7.80 10.56
CA ALA A 202 -8.90 -8.04 10.10
C ALA A 202 -9.29 -7.07 8.98
N TYR A 203 -8.94 -5.81 9.10
CA TYR A 203 -9.20 -4.80 8.04
C TYR A 203 -8.46 -5.13 6.75
N PHE A 204 -7.17 -5.50 6.84
CA PHE A 204 -6.41 -5.97 5.67
C PHE A 204 -7.11 -7.16 5.00
N ASN A 205 -7.53 -8.18 5.79
CA ASN A 205 -8.24 -9.33 5.25
C ASN A 205 -9.57 -8.94 4.58
N THR A 206 -10.35 -8.04 5.19
CA THR A 206 -11.59 -7.51 4.58
C THR A 206 -11.32 -6.89 3.21
N LEU A 207 -10.27 -6.08 3.07
CA LEU A 207 -9.91 -5.48 1.77
C LEU A 207 -9.44 -6.52 0.75
N MET A 208 -8.73 -7.57 1.20
CA MET A 208 -8.39 -8.70 0.33
C MET A 208 -9.66 -9.40 -0.20
N ASP A 209 -10.63 -9.66 0.68
CA ASP A 209 -11.89 -10.33 0.32
C ASP A 209 -12.79 -9.45 -0.56
N ASP A 210 -12.88 -8.15 -0.28
CA ASP A 210 -13.83 -7.24 -0.95
C ASP A 210 -13.29 -6.65 -2.25
N LEU A 211 -11.97 -6.50 -2.40
CA LEU A 211 -11.35 -5.83 -3.55
C LEU A 211 -10.47 -6.78 -4.38
N ILE A 212 -9.57 -7.50 -3.75
CA ILE A 212 -8.55 -8.28 -4.46
C ILE A 212 -9.12 -9.59 -4.99
N ILE A 213 -9.84 -10.36 -4.18
CA ILE A 213 -10.42 -11.64 -4.64
C ILE A 213 -11.43 -11.44 -5.77
N PRO A 214 -12.36 -10.47 -5.73
CA PRO A 214 -13.22 -10.17 -6.87
C PRO A 214 -12.45 -9.79 -8.14
N ALA A 215 -11.34 -9.04 -8.00
CA ALA A 215 -10.47 -8.69 -9.12
C ALA A 215 -9.77 -9.92 -9.74
N VAL A 216 -9.31 -10.87 -8.91
CA VAL A 216 -8.77 -12.16 -9.39
C VAL A 216 -9.82 -12.93 -10.17
N ILE A 217 -11.04 -13.08 -9.62
CA ILE A 217 -12.14 -13.80 -10.26
C ILE A 217 -12.51 -13.16 -11.61
N ALA A 218 -12.55 -11.83 -11.66
CA ALA A 218 -12.83 -11.10 -12.89
C ALA A 218 -11.74 -11.31 -13.94
N ASN A 219 -10.46 -11.30 -13.54
CA ASN A 219 -9.33 -11.53 -14.42
C ASN A 219 -9.32 -12.95 -15.00
N GLN A 220 -9.57 -13.97 -14.18
CA GLN A 220 -9.64 -15.38 -14.62
C GLN A 220 -10.80 -15.67 -15.59
N LYS A 221 -11.87 -14.86 -15.56
CA LYS A 221 -12.99 -14.98 -16.50
C LYS A 221 -12.73 -14.29 -17.84
N ALA A 222 -11.78 -13.36 -17.87
CA ALA A 222 -11.41 -12.59 -19.07
C ALA A 222 -10.27 -13.24 -19.89
N ALA A 223 -9.53 -14.16 -19.29
CA ALA A 223 -8.43 -14.93 -19.90
C ALA A 223 -8.96 -16.19 -20.57
#